data_a8ff12caf3c4166545a153ccf0b1684f
#
_entry.id   a8ff12caf3c4166545a153ccf0b1684f
#
_cell.length_a   1.000
_cell.length_b   1.000
_cell.length_c   1.000
_cell.angle_alpha   90.00
_cell.angle_beta   90.00
_cell.angle_gamma   90.00
#
_symmetry.space_group_name_H-M   'P 1'
#
loop_
_entity.id
_entity.type
_entity.pdbx_description
1 polymer ?
#
loop_
_entity_poly.entity_id
_entity_poly.type
_entity_poly.pdbx_seq_one_letter_code
_entity_poly.pdbx_strand_id
1 'polypeptide(L)'
;AHTYRYEAGGVAVFGGIQPQPLPQQADGTLKLDDIAAAIKPDDEHFARTRLLALENTWNGKVLALDYLDAATGLAHARGLATHLD
;
A
#
# COMPACT_ATOMS: atom_id res chain seq x y z
N ALA A 1 5.71 -5.66 -3.47
CA ALA A 1 5.83 -4.68 -4.57
C ALA A 1 7.29 -4.34 -4.84
N HIS A 2 7.62 -4.07 -6.10
CA HIS A 2 9.01 -3.81 -6.46
C HIS A 2 9.51 -2.46 -5.92
N THR A 3 8.66 -1.49 -5.76
CA THR A 3 8.99 -0.19 -5.15
C THR A 3 9.57 -0.32 -3.74
N TYR A 4 9.18 -1.36 -3.02
CA TYR A 4 9.75 -1.67 -1.71
C TYR A 4 11.02 -2.52 -1.83
N ARG A 5 11.00 -3.55 -2.71
CA ARG A 5 12.05 -4.57 -2.75
C ARG A 5 13.25 -4.20 -3.62
N TYR A 6 13.02 -3.48 -4.72
CA TYR A 6 14.00 -3.38 -5.80
C TYR A 6 14.38 -1.94 -6.18
N GLU A 7 14.00 -0.95 -5.38
CA GLU A 7 14.31 0.46 -5.62
C GLU A 7 15.39 1.00 -4.67
N ALA A 8 16.19 0.10 -4.10
CA ALA A 8 17.32 0.45 -3.23
C ALA A 8 16.95 1.41 -2.08
N GLY A 9 15.73 1.30 -1.55
CA GLY A 9 15.26 2.17 -0.48
C GLY A 9 14.91 3.59 -0.91
N GLY A 10 14.66 3.79 -2.21
CA GLY A 10 14.42 5.13 -2.77
C GLY A 10 13.29 5.91 -2.09
N VAL A 11 12.19 5.26 -1.72
CA VAL A 11 11.10 5.93 -1.00
C VAL A 11 11.55 6.50 0.35
N ALA A 12 12.44 5.80 1.04
CA ALA A 12 12.99 6.27 2.30
C ALA A 12 14.01 7.40 2.09
N VAL A 13 14.91 7.22 1.13
CA VAL A 13 16.03 8.14 0.90
C VAL A 13 15.54 9.48 0.34
N PHE A 14 14.68 9.44 -0.68
CA PHE A 14 14.22 10.66 -1.36
C PHE A 14 12.90 11.20 -0.83
N GLY A 15 12.02 10.32 -0.37
CA GLY A 15 10.70 10.71 0.09
C GLY A 15 10.57 10.91 1.59
N GLY A 16 11.54 10.46 2.37
CA GLY A 16 11.43 10.46 3.84
C GLY A 16 10.26 9.57 4.31
N ILE A 17 9.94 8.53 3.55
CA ILE A 17 8.76 7.68 3.79
C ILE A 17 9.21 6.38 4.43
N GLN A 18 8.56 6.02 5.54
CA GLN A 18 8.74 4.71 6.13
C GLN A 18 7.72 3.74 5.50
N PRO A 19 8.19 2.75 4.72
CA PRO A 19 7.28 1.78 4.14
C PRO A 19 6.80 0.75 5.17
N GLN A 20 5.55 0.33 5.02
CA GLN A 20 4.94 -0.74 5.79
C GLN A 20 4.49 -1.82 4.79
N PRO A 21 5.33 -2.81 4.47
CA PRO A 21 4.94 -3.87 3.55
C PRO A 21 3.87 -4.77 4.16
N LEU A 22 2.89 -5.16 3.33
CA LEU A 22 1.85 -6.11 3.68
C LEU A 22 2.01 -7.40 2.86
N PRO A 23 1.63 -8.55 3.41
CA PRO A 23 1.69 -9.80 2.67
C PRO A 23 0.68 -9.80 1.51
N GLN A 24 1.14 -10.16 0.33
CA GLN A 24 0.29 -10.30 -0.84
C GLN A 24 -0.29 -11.70 -0.92
N GLN A 25 -1.55 -11.80 -1.36
CA GLN A 25 -2.19 -13.06 -1.66
C GLN A 25 -1.64 -13.62 -2.98
N ALA A 26 -1.96 -14.88 -3.30
CA ALA A 26 -1.45 -15.54 -4.49
C ALA A 26 -1.83 -14.83 -5.80
N ASP A 27 -2.95 -14.11 -5.82
CA ASP A 27 -3.43 -13.32 -6.95
C ASP A 27 -2.85 -11.90 -7.03
N GLY A 28 -1.98 -11.54 -6.08
CA GLY A 28 -1.35 -10.22 -5.99
C GLY A 28 -2.12 -9.19 -5.18
N THR A 29 -3.33 -9.51 -4.73
CA THR A 29 -4.11 -8.61 -3.90
C THR A 29 -3.60 -8.58 -2.47
N LEU A 30 -3.88 -7.49 -1.75
CA LEU A 30 -3.78 -7.43 -0.29
C LEU A 30 -5.17 -7.67 0.29
N LYS A 31 -5.25 -8.35 1.41
CA LYS A 31 -6.52 -8.46 2.13
C LYS A 31 -6.94 -7.07 2.61
N LEU A 32 -8.20 -6.71 2.41
CA LEU A 32 -8.70 -5.39 2.84
C LEU A 32 -8.60 -5.22 4.36
N ASP A 33 -8.81 -6.28 5.12
CA ASP A 33 -8.65 -6.26 6.58
C ASP A 33 -7.20 -5.98 6.98
N ASP A 34 -6.23 -6.52 6.24
CA ASP A 34 -4.80 -6.25 6.49
C ASP A 34 -4.46 -4.79 6.21
N ILE A 35 -5.02 -4.21 5.14
CA ILE A 35 -4.86 -2.79 4.83
C ILE A 35 -5.42 -1.95 5.99
N ALA A 36 -6.64 -2.22 6.41
CA ALA A 36 -7.27 -1.49 7.51
C ALA A 36 -6.48 -1.60 8.82
N ALA A 37 -6.00 -2.80 9.14
CA ALA A 37 -5.24 -3.05 10.37
C ALA A 37 -3.84 -2.38 10.35
N ALA A 38 -3.27 -2.14 9.17
CA ALA A 38 -1.96 -1.53 9.03
C ALA A 38 -1.98 0.00 9.15
N ILE A 39 -3.15 0.62 9.02
CA ILE A 39 -3.28 2.08 9.22
C ILE A 39 -3.03 2.39 10.69
N LYS A 40 -1.97 3.16 10.95
CA LYS A 40 -1.55 3.45 12.32
C LYS A 40 -2.48 4.48 12.97
N PRO A 41 -2.71 4.36 14.28
CA PRO A 41 -3.41 5.40 15.03
C PRO A 41 -2.60 6.71 15.02
N ASP A 42 -3.28 7.82 15.25
CA ASP A 42 -2.63 9.13 15.41
C ASP A 42 -1.96 9.19 16.78
N ASP A 43 -0.69 8.76 16.82
CA ASP A 43 0.10 8.61 18.02
C ASP A 43 1.55 8.95 17.67
N GLU A 44 2.24 9.67 18.54
CA GLU A 44 3.62 10.13 18.33
C GLU A 44 4.64 8.99 18.17
N HIS A 45 4.29 7.77 18.62
CA HIS A 45 5.17 6.61 18.51
C HIS A 45 5.11 5.93 17.12
N PHE A 46 4.19 6.33 16.26
CA PHE A 46 4.00 5.72 14.94
C PHE A 46 4.22 6.72 13.82
N ALA A 47 4.83 6.24 12.73
CA ALA A 47 4.82 6.96 11.48
C ALA A 47 3.36 7.07 10.99
N ARG A 48 2.94 8.29 10.60
CA ARG A 48 1.58 8.53 10.16
C ARG A 48 1.32 7.88 8.81
N THR A 49 0.31 7.01 8.75
CA THR A 49 -0.09 6.37 7.49
C THR A 49 -0.78 7.39 6.58
N ARG A 50 -0.24 7.58 5.36
CA ARG A 50 -0.73 8.60 4.43
C ARG A 50 -0.99 8.08 3.02
N LEU A 51 -0.42 6.93 2.67
CA LEU A 51 -0.45 6.44 1.29
C LEU A 51 -0.66 4.94 1.26
N LEU A 52 -1.60 4.50 0.43
CA LEU A 52 -1.70 3.11 -0.01
C LEU A 52 -1.05 3.00 -1.40
N ALA A 53 -0.02 2.19 -1.51
CA ALA A 53 0.64 1.91 -2.78
C ALA A 53 0.31 0.48 -3.22
N LEU A 54 -0.20 0.36 -4.43
CA LEU A 54 -0.50 -0.92 -5.08
C LEU A 54 0.33 -1.06 -6.36
N GLU A 55 0.50 -2.27 -6.83
CA GLU A 55 1.23 -2.57 -8.06
C GLU A 55 0.36 -3.38 -9.02
N ASN A 56 0.28 -2.92 -10.26
CA ASN A 56 -0.45 -3.60 -11.31
C ASN A 56 0.32 -3.44 -12.65
N THR A 57 0.84 -4.48 -13.26
CA THR A 57 0.68 -5.89 -12.82
C THR A 57 1.74 -6.30 -11.80
N TRP A 58 1.41 -7.25 -10.92
CA TRP A 58 2.38 -7.81 -9.99
C TRP A 58 2.74 -9.23 -10.40
N ASN A 59 4.01 -9.48 -10.72
CA ASN A 59 4.49 -10.77 -11.23
C ASN A 59 3.61 -11.35 -12.34
N GLY A 60 3.21 -10.49 -13.30
CA GLY A 60 2.33 -10.87 -14.41
C GLY A 60 0.85 -11.06 -14.03
N LYS A 61 0.48 -10.78 -12.79
CA LYS A 61 -0.91 -10.90 -12.32
C LYS A 61 -1.60 -9.55 -12.35
N VAL A 62 -2.81 -9.54 -12.91
CA VAL A 62 -3.61 -8.32 -13.06
C VAL A 62 -4.55 -8.19 -11.86
N LEU A 63 -4.54 -7.01 -11.22
CA LEU A 63 -5.51 -6.69 -10.19
C LEU A 63 -6.85 -6.33 -10.84
N ALA A 64 -7.92 -6.97 -10.38
CA ALA A 64 -9.26 -6.68 -10.88
C ALA A 64 -9.73 -5.27 -10.52
N LEU A 65 -10.51 -4.64 -11.39
CA LEU A 65 -10.98 -3.27 -11.19
C LEU A 65 -11.85 -3.13 -9.93
N ASP A 66 -12.70 -4.11 -9.66
CA ASP A 66 -13.54 -4.10 -8.46
C ASP A 66 -12.72 -4.17 -7.17
N TYR A 67 -11.61 -4.93 -7.18
CA TYR A 67 -10.65 -4.92 -6.07
C TYR A 67 -9.99 -3.55 -5.91
N LEU A 68 -9.53 -2.94 -7.01
CA LEU A 68 -8.92 -1.62 -6.98
C LEU A 68 -9.89 -0.57 -6.43
N ASP A 69 -11.16 -0.62 -6.84
CA ASP A 69 -12.21 0.27 -6.32
C ASP A 69 -12.40 0.07 -4.81
N ALA A 70 -12.45 -1.16 -4.34
CA ALA A 70 -12.64 -1.46 -2.93
C ALA A 70 -11.43 -1.00 -2.09
N ALA A 71 -10.21 -1.29 -2.56
CA ALA A 71 -8.99 -0.93 -1.83
C ALA A 71 -8.77 0.59 -1.79
N THR A 72 -8.95 1.28 -2.93
CA THR A 72 -8.81 2.74 -2.99
C THR A 72 -9.93 3.44 -2.24
N GLY A 73 -11.14 2.90 -2.28
CA GLY A 73 -12.28 3.41 -1.49
C GLY A 73 -12.02 3.34 0.01
N LEU A 74 -11.47 2.21 0.47
CA LEU A 74 -11.06 2.06 1.88
C LEU A 74 -9.98 3.10 2.24
N ALA A 75 -8.96 3.25 1.41
CA ALA A 75 -7.88 4.20 1.64
C ALA A 75 -8.41 5.63 1.72
N HIS A 76 -9.23 6.04 0.77
CA HIS A 76 -9.81 7.39 0.73
C HIS A 76 -10.73 7.65 1.92
N ALA A 77 -11.53 6.68 2.34
CA ALA A 77 -12.38 6.79 3.52
C ALA A 77 -11.57 6.99 4.82
N ARG A 78 -10.32 6.57 4.83
CA ARG A 78 -9.38 6.75 5.94
C ARG A 78 -8.45 7.94 5.75
N GLY A 79 -8.66 8.76 4.75
CA GLY A 79 -7.87 9.96 4.47
C GLY A 79 -6.51 9.70 3.84
N LEU A 80 -6.27 8.51 3.29
CA LEU A 80 -5.04 8.16 2.60
C LEU A 80 -5.10 8.59 1.13
N ALA A 81 -3.96 8.98 0.57
CA ALA A 81 -3.74 9.02 -0.86
C ALA A 81 -3.52 7.61 -1.40
N THR A 82 -3.62 7.43 -2.70
CA THR A 82 -3.37 6.15 -3.36
C THR A 82 -2.39 6.32 -4.50
N HIS A 83 -1.55 5.30 -4.68
CA HIS A 83 -0.61 5.21 -5.79
C HIS A 83 -0.74 3.83 -6.43
N LEU A 84 -0.87 3.80 -7.74
CA LEU A 84 -0.86 2.57 -8.53
C LEU A 84 0.34 2.60 -9.47
N ASP A 85 1.26 1.69 -9.26
CA ASP A 85 2.47 1.56 -10.07
C ASP A 85 2.26 0.58 -11.23
#